data_9a26e5f61c3e161fc975d5c63952167c
#
_entry.id   9a26e5f61c3e161fc975d5c63952167c
#
_cell.length_a   1.000
_cell.length_b   1.000
_cell.length_c   1.000
_cell.angle_alpha   90.00
_cell.angle_beta   90.00
_cell.angle_gamma   90.00
#
_symmetry.space_group_name_H-M   'P 1'
#
loop_
_entity.id
_entity.type
_entity.pdbx_description
1 polymer ?
#
loop_
_entity_poly.entity_id
_entity_poly.type
_entity_poly.pdbx_seq_one_letter_code
_entity_poly.pdbx_strand_id
1 'polypeptide(L)'
;MLFNEFPHIVEVHVKKYIEDEAGGRTETDEVVKQLECFVDTPSSNERLQAARLEFTFDRYLYFRYNELEHLAKDMIIVYLGVRYEFVSDFEDQGGQQEIIRAAIRRCQ
;
A
#
# COMPACT_ATOMS: atom_id res chain seq x y z
N MET A 1 -8.34 -6.98 -27.12
CA MET A 1 -9.15 -6.73 -25.92
C MET A 1 -8.34 -5.94 -24.91
N LEU A 2 -8.95 -4.95 -24.37
CA LEU A 2 -8.28 -4.14 -23.37
C LEU A 2 -8.65 -4.64 -21.99
N PHE A 3 -7.66 -5.14 -21.27
CA PHE A 3 -7.82 -5.41 -19.85
C PHE A 3 -7.48 -4.15 -19.09
N ASN A 4 -8.32 -3.78 -18.16
CA ASN A 4 -7.91 -2.84 -17.16
C ASN A 4 -7.13 -3.63 -16.09
N GLU A 5 -5.82 -3.63 -16.19
CA GLU A 5 -4.94 -4.33 -15.26
C GLU A 5 -4.99 -3.71 -13.86
N PHE A 6 -5.49 -2.49 -13.75
CA PHE A 6 -5.55 -1.74 -12.50
C PHE A 6 -6.98 -1.26 -12.26
N PRO A 7 -7.91 -2.21 -11.97
CA PRO A 7 -9.34 -1.89 -11.88
C PRO A 7 -9.75 -1.21 -10.57
N HIS A 8 -8.86 -1.16 -9.60
CA HIS A 8 -9.17 -0.62 -8.29
C HIS A 8 -8.61 0.78 -8.14
N ILE A 9 -9.27 1.58 -7.33
CA ILE A 9 -8.79 2.91 -6.97
C ILE A 9 -8.65 2.96 -5.46
N VAL A 10 -7.48 3.36 -4.99
CA VAL A 10 -7.21 3.57 -3.58
C VAL A 10 -6.81 5.03 -3.36
N GLU A 11 -7.02 5.52 -2.16
CA GLU A 11 -6.49 6.80 -1.75
C GLU A 11 -5.12 6.61 -1.14
N VAL A 12 -4.20 7.51 -1.46
CA VAL A 12 -2.88 7.55 -0.85
C VAL A 12 -2.85 8.72 0.13
N HIS A 13 -2.53 8.42 1.37
CA HIS A 13 -2.50 9.40 2.45
C HIS A 13 -1.07 9.57 2.97
N VAL A 14 -0.74 10.80 3.33
CA VAL A 14 0.50 11.12 4.04
C VAL A 14 0.15 11.36 5.49
N LYS A 15 0.94 10.78 6.40
CA LYS A 15 0.78 11.02 7.82
C LYS A 15 1.28 12.42 8.17
N LYS A 16 0.50 13.12 8.99
CA LYS A 16 0.87 14.41 9.55
C LYS A 16 0.71 14.40 11.04
N TYR A 17 1.54 15.17 11.72
CA TYR A 17 1.46 15.34 13.17
C TYR A 17 1.09 16.77 13.47
N ILE A 18 0.08 16.95 14.32
CA ILE A 18 -0.38 18.25 14.77
C ILE A 18 -0.03 18.34 16.26
N GLU A 19 0.70 19.40 16.64
CA GLU A 19 0.96 19.69 18.04
C GLU A 19 -0.24 20.44 18.63
N ASP A 20 -0.68 19.98 19.80
CA ASP A 20 -1.72 20.68 20.55
C ASP A 20 -1.09 21.71 21.51
N GLU A 21 -1.95 22.53 22.15
CA GLU A 21 -1.50 23.56 23.08
C GLU A 21 -0.86 23.00 24.33
N ALA A 22 -1.12 21.74 24.66
CA ALA A 22 -0.57 21.04 25.81
C ALA A 22 0.76 20.35 25.55
N GLY A 23 1.30 20.48 24.32
CA GLY A 23 2.55 19.84 23.92
C GLY A 23 2.38 18.42 23.44
N GLY A 24 1.15 17.91 23.33
CA GLY A 24 0.88 16.60 22.76
C GLY A 24 0.89 16.62 21.23
N ARG A 25 1.03 15.46 20.64
CA ARG A 25 0.94 15.30 19.18
C ARG A 25 -0.24 14.43 18.82
N THR A 26 -1.00 14.87 17.83
CA THR A 26 -2.06 14.05 17.22
C THR A 26 -1.65 13.68 15.81
N GLU A 27 -1.70 12.38 15.50
CA GLU A 27 -1.45 11.90 14.17
C GLU A 27 -2.73 12.05 13.35
N THR A 28 -2.60 12.59 12.15
CA THR A 28 -3.68 12.71 11.19
C THR A 28 -3.15 12.34 9.81
N ASP A 29 -4.06 12.05 8.89
CA ASP A 29 -3.74 11.71 7.51
C ASP A 29 -4.27 12.79 6.58
N GLU A 30 -3.57 13.00 5.48
CA GLU A 30 -4.04 13.86 4.39
C GLU A 30 -3.99 13.08 3.09
N VAL A 31 -5.10 13.12 2.33
CA VAL A 31 -5.14 12.52 0.99
C VAL A 31 -4.26 13.34 0.06
N VAL A 32 -3.29 12.70 -0.58
CA VAL A 32 -2.40 13.37 -1.52
C VAL A 32 -2.65 12.96 -2.96
N LYS A 33 -3.23 11.78 -3.20
CA LYS A 33 -3.59 11.36 -4.54
C LYS A 33 -4.52 10.15 -4.51
N GLN A 34 -5.12 9.87 -5.66
CA GLN A 34 -5.76 8.59 -5.94
C GLN A 34 -4.83 7.77 -6.82
N LEU A 35 -4.78 6.47 -6.60
CA LEU A 35 -3.90 5.55 -7.30
C LEU A 35 -4.74 4.47 -7.97
N GLU A 36 -4.58 4.32 -9.27
CA GLU A 36 -5.12 3.16 -9.99
C GLU A 36 -4.20 1.96 -9.74
N CYS A 37 -4.79 0.86 -9.29
CA CYS A 37 -4.01 -0.30 -8.85
C CYS A 37 -4.84 -1.57 -8.94
N PHE A 38 -4.19 -2.68 -8.65
CA PHE A 38 -4.85 -3.97 -8.43
C PHE A 38 -4.58 -4.39 -6.98
N VAL A 39 -5.66 -4.59 -6.23
CA VAL A 39 -5.56 -5.08 -4.84
C VAL A 39 -5.90 -6.56 -4.86
N ASP A 40 -4.91 -7.37 -4.55
CA ASP A 40 -5.02 -8.82 -4.61
C ASP A 40 -5.04 -9.43 -3.21
N THR A 41 -5.78 -10.52 -3.06
CA THR A 41 -5.82 -11.27 -1.81
C THR A 41 -4.91 -12.49 -1.98
N PRO A 42 -3.85 -12.64 -1.15
CA PRO A 42 -2.94 -13.76 -1.27
C PRO A 42 -3.65 -15.08 -0.90
N SER A 43 -3.14 -16.17 -1.45
CA SER A 43 -3.63 -17.51 -1.13
C SER A 43 -3.26 -17.87 0.31
N SER A 44 -3.95 -18.88 0.85
CA SER A 44 -3.64 -19.41 2.19
C SER A 44 -2.20 -19.92 2.28
N ASN A 45 -1.68 -20.54 1.20
CA ASN A 45 -0.29 -21.01 1.16
C ASN A 45 0.71 -19.87 1.22
N GLU A 46 0.46 -18.79 0.48
CA GLU A 46 1.33 -17.62 0.50
C GLU A 46 1.37 -16.98 1.89
N ARG A 47 0.22 -16.90 2.55
CA ARG A 47 0.14 -16.39 3.94
C ARG A 47 0.88 -17.28 4.92
N LEU A 48 0.76 -18.59 4.76
CA LEU A 48 1.44 -19.56 5.63
C LEU A 48 2.95 -19.47 5.49
N GLN A 49 3.45 -19.36 4.25
CA GLN A 49 4.87 -19.22 4.00
C GLN A 49 5.42 -17.92 4.56
N ALA A 50 4.69 -16.84 4.40
CA ALA A 50 5.08 -15.55 4.98
C ALA A 50 5.13 -15.61 6.50
N ALA A 51 4.16 -16.25 7.14
CA ALA A 51 4.13 -16.40 8.59
C ALA A 51 5.33 -17.20 9.11
N ARG A 52 5.79 -18.21 8.36
CA ARG A 52 7.00 -18.97 8.71
C ARG A 52 8.26 -18.13 8.68
N LEU A 53 8.26 -17.05 7.89
CA LEU A 53 9.37 -16.11 7.81
C LEU A 53 9.16 -14.90 8.73
N GLU A 54 8.21 -14.98 9.66
CA GLU A 54 7.84 -13.90 10.57
C GLU A 54 7.38 -12.65 9.84
N PHE A 55 6.82 -12.84 8.64
CA PHE A 55 6.32 -11.76 7.80
C PHE A 55 4.81 -11.91 7.64
N THR A 56 4.04 -10.90 8.07
CA THR A 56 2.58 -10.93 7.97
C THR A 56 2.10 -9.79 7.09
N PHE A 57 1.17 -10.10 6.19
CA PHE A 57 0.54 -9.11 5.33
C PHE A 57 -0.88 -9.59 5.00
N ASP A 58 -1.72 -8.66 4.54
CA ASP A 58 -3.11 -8.96 4.24
C ASP A 58 -3.39 -9.01 2.75
N ARG A 59 -2.72 -8.16 1.98
CA ARG A 59 -2.97 -8.05 0.54
C ARG A 59 -1.69 -7.69 -0.19
N TYR A 60 -1.67 -7.95 -1.50
CA TYR A 60 -0.68 -7.37 -2.40
C TYR A 60 -1.30 -6.19 -3.14
N LEU A 61 -0.53 -5.14 -3.31
CA LEU A 61 -0.89 -3.98 -4.11
C LEU A 61 -0.01 -3.96 -5.34
N TYR A 62 -0.62 -3.93 -6.53
CA TYR A 62 0.08 -3.84 -7.81
C TYR A 62 -0.24 -2.49 -8.43
N PHE A 63 0.77 -1.79 -8.90
CA PHE A 63 0.59 -0.49 -9.53
C PHE A 63 1.65 -0.27 -10.60
N ARG A 64 1.46 0.76 -11.42
CA ARG A 64 2.37 1.05 -12.51
C ARG A 64 3.70 1.58 -11.98
N TYR A 65 4.78 1.19 -12.65
CA TYR A 65 6.13 1.60 -12.27
C TYR A 65 6.29 3.12 -12.16
N ASN A 66 5.66 3.88 -13.07
CA ASN A 66 5.77 5.35 -13.06
C ASN A 66 5.13 6.01 -11.84
N GLU A 67 4.36 5.28 -11.05
CA GLU A 67 3.80 5.81 -9.79
C GLU A 67 4.82 5.77 -8.65
N LEU A 68 5.95 5.09 -8.81
CA LEU A 68 6.95 4.97 -7.76
C LEU A 68 7.46 6.32 -7.26
N GLU A 69 7.60 7.29 -8.15
CA GLU A 69 8.10 8.62 -7.79
C GLU A 69 7.15 9.39 -6.87
N HIS A 70 5.88 8.96 -6.81
CA HIS A 70 4.84 9.60 -6.00
C HIS A 70 4.54 8.84 -4.71
N LEU A 71 5.20 7.71 -4.47
CA LEU A 71 4.90 6.83 -3.34
C LEU A 71 6.12 6.64 -2.46
N ALA A 72 5.88 6.56 -1.15
CA ALA A 72 6.89 6.25 -0.15
C ALA A 72 6.34 5.19 0.81
N LYS A 73 7.22 4.41 1.41
CA LYS A 73 6.83 3.29 2.27
C LYS A 73 6.12 3.70 3.55
N ASP A 74 6.26 4.94 3.96
CA ASP A 74 5.58 5.48 5.14
C ASP A 74 4.18 6.02 4.86
N MET A 75 3.74 5.99 3.61
CA MET A 75 2.40 6.41 3.24
C MET A 75 1.36 5.36 3.61
N ILE A 76 0.12 5.80 3.75
CA ILE A 76 -1.03 4.96 4.06
C ILE A 76 -1.87 4.78 2.81
N ILE A 77 -2.33 3.56 2.59
CA ILE A 77 -3.26 3.23 1.50
C ILE A 77 -4.64 3.02 2.09
N VAL A 78 -5.65 3.68 1.54
CA VAL A 78 -7.04 3.47 1.96
C VAL A 78 -7.81 2.82 0.82
N TYR A 79 -8.28 1.62 1.06
CA TYR A 79 -9.06 0.83 0.12
C TYR A 79 -10.38 0.42 0.76
N LEU A 80 -11.48 0.82 0.15
CA LEU A 80 -12.84 0.54 0.64
C LEU A 80 -13.00 0.94 2.12
N GLY A 81 -12.45 2.08 2.49
CA GLY A 81 -12.55 2.60 3.86
C GLY A 81 -11.62 1.96 4.87
N VAL A 82 -10.77 1.02 4.45
CA VAL A 82 -9.81 0.35 5.33
C VAL A 82 -8.42 0.89 5.07
N ARG A 83 -7.71 1.23 6.14
CA ARG A 83 -6.35 1.76 6.10
C ARG A 83 -5.34 0.63 6.13
N TYR A 84 -4.37 0.69 5.22
CA TYR A 84 -3.26 -0.27 5.12
C TYR A 84 -1.93 0.46 5.14
N GLU A 85 -0.92 -0.21 5.68
CA GLU A 85 0.46 0.27 5.64
C GLU A 85 1.30 -0.65 4.76
N PHE A 86 2.38 -0.13 4.17
CA PHE A 86 3.33 -0.94 3.43
C PHE A 86 4.20 -1.73 4.42
N VAL A 87 4.37 -3.01 4.16
CA VAL A 87 5.20 -3.89 5.01
C VAL A 87 6.31 -4.58 4.22
N SER A 88 6.44 -4.28 2.93
CA SER A 88 7.53 -4.79 2.10
C SER A 88 8.16 -3.67 1.31
N ASP A 89 9.30 -3.97 0.69
CA ASP A 89 9.86 -3.11 -0.33
C ASP A 89 8.97 -3.12 -1.58
N PHE A 90 9.12 -2.10 -2.41
CA PHE A 90 8.46 -2.05 -3.70
C PHE A 90 9.24 -2.91 -4.69
N GLU A 91 8.62 -3.98 -5.17
CA GLU A 91 9.27 -4.95 -6.05
C GLU A 91 8.88 -4.73 -7.50
N ASP A 92 9.88 -4.60 -8.38
CA ASP A 92 9.67 -4.53 -9.82
C ASP A 92 9.39 -5.94 -10.35
N GLN A 93 8.14 -6.19 -10.70
CA GLN A 93 7.72 -7.51 -11.20
C GLN A 93 8.27 -7.76 -12.57
N GLY A 94 9.07 -8.83 -12.69
CA GLY A 94 9.71 -9.21 -13.94
C GLY A 94 10.92 -8.36 -14.30
N GLY A 95 11.28 -7.36 -13.51
CA GLY A 95 12.42 -6.50 -13.75
C GLY A 95 12.30 -5.63 -14.99
N GLN A 96 11.10 -5.41 -15.49
CA GLN A 96 10.88 -4.70 -16.76
C GLN A 96 10.42 -3.25 -16.59
N GLN A 97 10.35 -2.78 -15.35
CA GLN A 97 9.92 -1.41 -15.02
C GLN A 97 8.50 -1.11 -15.51
N GLU A 98 7.62 -2.07 -15.39
CA GLU A 98 6.22 -1.94 -15.81
C GLU A 98 5.25 -1.97 -14.63
N ILE A 99 5.40 -2.98 -13.76
CA ILE A 99 4.48 -3.23 -12.65
C ILE A 99 5.28 -3.40 -11.37
N ILE A 100 4.82 -2.71 -10.33
CA ILE A 100 5.38 -2.82 -8.99
C ILE A 100 4.41 -3.58 -8.11
N ARG A 101 4.93 -4.46 -7.27
CA ARG A 101 4.17 -5.15 -6.23
C ARG A 101 4.67 -4.71 -4.86
N ALA A 102 3.75 -4.49 -3.94
CA ALA A 102 4.06 -4.23 -2.55
C ALA A 102 3.10 -4.99 -1.66
N ALA A 103 3.60 -5.55 -0.57
CA ALA A 103 2.74 -6.15 0.43
C ALA A 103 2.23 -5.07 1.38
N ILE A 104 0.94 -5.13 1.70
CA ILE A 104 0.30 -4.19 2.61
C ILE A 104 -0.40 -4.96 3.72
N ARG A 105 -0.47 -4.33 4.88
CA ARG A 105 -1.10 -4.88 6.07
C ARG A 105 -2.06 -3.85 6.64
N ARG A 106 -3.21 -4.32 7.11
CA ARG A 106 -4.20 -3.46 7.74
C ARG A 106 -3.58 -2.77 8.95
N CYS A 107 -3.78 -1.46 9.04
CA CYS A 107 -3.37 -0.70 10.21
C CYS A 107 -4.22 -1.11 11.42
N GLN A 108 -3.57 -1.19 12.55
CA GLN A 108 -4.23 -1.49 13.82
C GLN A 108 -4.67 -0.24 14.53
#